data_3d86ac708b2770ed697f9fdf27587183
#
_entry.id   3d86ac708b2770ed697f9fdf27587183
#
_cell.length_a   1.000
_cell.length_b   1.000
_cell.length_c   1.000
_cell.angle_alpha   90.00
_cell.angle_beta   90.00
_cell.angle_gamma   90.00
#
_symmetry.space_group_name_H-M   'P 1'
#
loop_
_entity.id
_entity.type
_entity.pdbx_description
1 polymer ?
#
loop_
_entity_poly.entity_id
_entity_poly.type
_entity_poly.pdbx_seq_one_letter_code
_entity_poly.pdbx_strand_id
1 'polypeptide(L)'
;MVELKIALLGAPNTEKSQLAAALSRALEASAWHAVVVTAETPALLAEPVRYDLTLLMGLETLAQSPELTQQQLAADQSIRAALALSGAPYRVIYGQQQERLEQALREFERLLPAAEQGARQNTDPGSKAKAWVWVCDKCSDPQCEHRLLSDLLAQRDRTV
;
A
#
# COMPACT_ATOMS: atom_id res chain seq x y z
N MET A 1 -9.32 3.07 24.10
CA MET A 1 -8.29 3.25 23.05
C MET A 1 -8.36 2.01 22.15
N VAL A 2 -8.52 2.21 20.85
CA VAL A 2 -8.56 1.08 19.89
C VAL A 2 -7.12 0.73 19.55
N GLU A 3 -6.69 -0.47 19.89
CA GLU A 3 -5.39 -1.00 19.50
C GLU A 3 -5.52 -1.62 18.13
N LEU A 4 -4.87 -1.04 17.13
CA LEU A 4 -4.88 -1.54 15.76
C LEU A 4 -3.85 -2.66 15.58
N LYS A 5 -4.21 -3.70 14.84
CA LYS A 5 -3.35 -4.84 14.55
C LYS A 5 -2.94 -4.87 13.08
N ILE A 6 -1.65 -4.83 12.84
CA ILE A 6 -1.06 -4.83 11.50
C ILE A 6 -0.30 -6.14 11.29
N ALA A 7 -0.68 -6.92 10.29
CA ALA A 7 0.09 -8.06 9.83
C ALA A 7 1.05 -7.64 8.71
N LEU A 8 2.32 -7.93 8.86
CA LEU A 8 3.34 -7.73 7.85
C LEU A 8 3.90 -9.08 7.39
N LEU A 9 3.45 -9.53 6.25
CA LEU A 9 3.80 -10.80 5.64
C LEU A 9 4.87 -10.63 4.56
N GLY A 10 5.64 -11.65 4.32
CA GLY A 10 6.60 -11.66 3.22
C GLY A 10 7.56 -12.84 3.29
N ALA A 11 8.16 -13.18 2.16
CA ALA A 11 9.15 -14.22 2.05
C ALA A 11 10.38 -13.95 2.94
N PRO A 12 11.21 -14.96 3.21
CA PRO A 12 12.49 -14.76 3.89
C PRO A 12 13.36 -13.71 3.19
N ASN A 13 14.17 -12.99 3.95
CA ASN A 13 15.10 -11.96 3.47
C ASN A 13 14.46 -10.77 2.73
N THR A 14 13.19 -10.45 3.02
CA THR A 14 12.52 -9.25 2.50
C THR A 14 12.58 -8.04 3.43
N GLU A 15 13.48 -8.06 4.42
CA GLU A 15 13.69 -6.97 5.39
C GLU A 15 12.43 -6.57 6.20
N LYS A 16 11.48 -7.50 6.36
CA LYS A 16 10.22 -7.28 7.11
C LYS A 16 10.44 -6.72 8.52
N SER A 17 11.40 -7.27 9.24
CA SER A 17 11.68 -6.87 10.63
C SER A 17 12.14 -5.42 10.72
N GLN A 18 12.91 -4.96 9.74
CA GLN A 18 13.35 -3.57 9.67
C GLN A 18 12.17 -2.64 9.39
N LEU A 19 11.31 -3.01 8.45
CA LEU A 19 10.09 -2.25 8.16
C LEU A 19 9.14 -2.25 9.37
N ALA A 20 8.95 -3.40 10.03
CA ALA A 20 8.10 -3.48 11.22
C ALA A 20 8.59 -2.54 12.32
N ALA A 21 9.90 -2.54 12.60
CA ALA A 21 10.49 -1.65 13.61
C ALA A 21 10.38 -0.17 13.22
N ALA A 22 10.54 0.16 11.93
CA ALA A 22 10.40 1.53 11.45
C ALA A 22 8.93 2.00 11.53
N LEU A 23 8.00 1.13 11.13
CA LEU A 23 6.56 1.40 11.18
C LEU A 23 6.09 1.59 12.63
N SER A 24 6.47 0.69 13.55
CA SER A 24 6.11 0.81 14.97
C SER A 24 6.58 2.14 15.55
N ARG A 25 7.84 2.53 15.31
CA ARG A 25 8.38 3.82 15.77
C ARG A 25 7.64 5.01 15.19
N ALA A 26 7.28 4.97 13.90
CA ALA A 26 6.55 6.05 13.25
C ALA A 26 5.12 6.19 13.81
N LEU A 27 4.46 5.08 14.10
CA LEU A 27 3.13 5.06 14.72
C LEU A 27 3.16 5.57 16.16
N GLU A 28 4.12 5.11 16.97
CA GLU A 28 4.33 5.60 18.34
C GLU A 28 4.61 7.11 18.37
N ALA A 29 5.49 7.61 17.49
CA ALA A 29 5.79 9.04 17.36
C ALA A 29 4.54 9.86 17.00
N SER A 30 3.58 9.23 16.37
CA SER A 30 2.30 9.82 15.99
C SER A 30 1.19 9.59 17.03
N ALA A 31 1.52 9.07 18.21
CA ALA A 31 0.60 8.72 19.29
C ALA A 31 -0.46 7.66 18.89
N TRP A 32 -0.16 6.79 17.93
CA TRP A 32 -0.99 5.67 17.57
C TRP A 32 -0.54 4.41 18.28
N HIS A 33 -1.49 3.69 18.85
CA HIS A 33 -1.25 2.37 19.44
C HIS A 33 -1.58 1.30 18.40
N ALA A 34 -0.55 0.74 17.79
CA ALA A 34 -0.68 -0.35 16.85
C ALA A 34 0.35 -1.45 17.13
N VAL A 35 -0.09 -2.69 17.03
CA VAL A 35 0.79 -3.85 17.12
C VAL A 35 1.11 -4.35 15.73
N VAL A 36 2.39 -4.37 15.39
CA VAL A 36 2.89 -4.88 14.11
C VAL A 36 3.44 -6.29 14.31
N VAL A 37 2.81 -7.26 13.67
CA VAL A 37 3.23 -8.68 13.71
C VAL A 37 3.81 -9.07 12.37
N THR A 38 4.99 -9.71 12.39
CA THR A 38 5.66 -10.16 11.16
C THR A 38 5.57 -11.68 11.02
N ALA A 39 5.36 -12.18 9.78
CA ALA A 39 5.43 -13.60 9.48
C ALA A 39 6.02 -13.90 8.10
N GLU A 40 6.68 -15.05 8.01
CA GLU A 40 7.25 -15.60 6.76
C GLU A 40 6.42 -16.75 6.19
N THR A 41 5.42 -17.15 6.93
CA THR A 41 4.53 -18.26 6.59
C THR A 41 3.08 -17.83 6.73
N PRO A 42 2.16 -18.51 6.05
CA PRO A 42 0.74 -18.22 6.17
C PRO A 42 0.12 -18.61 7.52
N ALA A 43 0.88 -19.20 8.45
CA ALA A 43 0.39 -19.65 9.75
C ALA A 43 -0.32 -18.53 10.54
N LEU A 44 0.16 -17.29 10.42
CA LEU A 44 -0.45 -16.12 11.03
C LEU A 44 -1.92 -15.89 10.58
N LEU A 45 -2.25 -16.30 9.36
CA LEU A 45 -3.60 -16.16 8.79
C LEU A 45 -4.56 -17.27 9.24
N ALA A 46 -4.02 -18.37 9.77
CA ALA A 46 -4.82 -19.48 10.29
C ALA A 46 -5.32 -19.22 11.72
N GLU A 47 -4.76 -18.25 12.42
CA GLU A 47 -5.19 -17.87 13.75
C GLU A 47 -6.50 -17.08 13.70
N PRO A 48 -7.37 -17.18 14.71
CA PRO A 48 -8.63 -16.44 14.77
C PRO A 48 -8.44 -14.94 15.07
N VAL A 49 -7.25 -14.43 14.82
CA VAL A 49 -6.92 -13.01 15.02
C VAL A 49 -7.27 -12.22 13.78
N ARG A 50 -8.13 -11.22 13.91
CA ARG A 50 -8.40 -10.27 12.84
C ARG A 50 -7.34 -9.16 12.86
N TYR A 51 -6.75 -8.93 11.71
CA TYR A 51 -5.85 -7.80 11.47
C TYR A 51 -6.62 -6.68 10.78
N ASP A 52 -6.42 -5.46 11.24
CA ASP A 52 -7.03 -4.27 10.65
C ASP A 52 -6.35 -3.90 9.35
N LEU A 53 -5.06 -4.18 9.24
CA LEU A 53 -4.26 -4.00 8.03
C LEU A 53 -3.37 -5.21 7.80
N THR A 54 -3.42 -5.75 6.58
CA THR A 54 -2.50 -6.80 6.14
C THR A 54 -1.65 -6.28 4.98
N LEU A 55 -0.35 -6.26 5.21
CA LEU A 55 0.66 -5.83 4.23
C LEU A 55 1.49 -7.04 3.80
N LEU A 56 1.73 -7.16 2.49
CA LEU A 56 2.61 -8.17 1.91
C LEU A 56 3.83 -7.49 1.30
N MET A 57 5.01 -7.92 1.69
CA MET A 57 6.26 -7.48 1.08
C MET A 57 6.38 -8.03 -0.33
N GLY A 58 6.49 -7.17 -1.34
CA GLY A 58 6.77 -7.56 -2.71
C GLY A 58 8.19 -8.10 -2.87
N LEU A 59 8.36 -9.08 -3.75
CA LEU A 59 9.67 -9.61 -4.15
C LEU A 59 10.25 -8.72 -5.25
N GLU A 60 11.13 -7.79 -4.90
CA GLU A 60 11.84 -6.95 -5.86
C GLU A 60 13.27 -7.40 -6.05
N THR A 61 13.89 -7.83 -4.96
CA THR A 61 15.26 -8.35 -4.99
C THR A 61 15.22 -9.83 -4.69
N LEU A 62 15.51 -10.63 -5.69
CA LEU A 62 15.69 -12.06 -5.51
C LEU A 62 17.04 -12.30 -4.82
N ALA A 63 17.10 -13.36 -4.03
CA ALA A 63 18.33 -13.76 -3.38
C ALA A 63 19.40 -14.09 -4.44
N GLN A 64 20.67 -13.89 -4.08
CA GLN A 64 21.79 -14.15 -5.00
C GLN A 64 22.01 -15.63 -5.29
N SER A 65 21.50 -16.52 -4.45
CA SER A 65 21.57 -17.97 -4.64
C SER A 65 20.27 -18.49 -5.28
N PRO A 66 20.35 -19.39 -6.28
CA PRO A 66 19.16 -20.00 -6.90
C PRO A 66 18.26 -20.71 -5.91
N GLU A 67 18.83 -21.38 -4.91
CA GLU A 67 18.08 -22.11 -3.88
C GLU A 67 17.30 -21.17 -2.98
N LEU A 68 17.90 -20.07 -2.54
CA LEU A 68 17.24 -19.03 -1.75
C LEU A 68 16.16 -18.31 -2.57
N THR A 69 16.40 -18.08 -3.86
CA THR A 69 15.40 -17.52 -4.77
C THR A 69 14.18 -18.42 -4.88
N GLN A 70 14.39 -19.72 -5.07
CA GLN A 70 13.30 -20.70 -5.12
C GLN A 70 12.52 -20.75 -3.81
N GLN A 71 13.22 -20.70 -2.68
CA GLN A 71 12.59 -20.64 -1.36
C GLN A 71 11.75 -19.37 -1.17
N GLN A 72 12.26 -18.20 -1.59
CA GLN A 72 11.51 -16.94 -1.54
C GLN A 72 10.24 -16.99 -2.40
N LEU A 73 10.35 -17.50 -3.63
CA LEU A 73 9.20 -17.64 -4.53
C LEU A 73 8.16 -18.59 -3.98
N ALA A 74 8.57 -19.74 -3.45
CA ALA A 74 7.66 -20.72 -2.84
C ALA A 74 6.94 -20.14 -1.61
N ALA A 75 7.66 -19.40 -0.77
CA ALA A 75 7.08 -18.74 0.40
C ALA A 75 6.08 -17.65 -0.01
N ASP A 76 6.42 -16.80 -0.98
CA ASP A 76 5.52 -15.75 -1.48
C ASP A 76 4.24 -16.36 -2.09
N GLN A 77 4.36 -17.40 -2.89
CA GLN A 77 3.22 -18.11 -3.46
C GLN A 77 2.32 -18.73 -2.38
N SER A 78 2.92 -19.34 -1.35
CA SER A 78 2.19 -19.92 -0.23
C SER A 78 1.41 -18.86 0.56
N ILE A 79 2.02 -17.72 0.83
CA ILE A 79 1.36 -16.59 1.52
C ILE A 79 0.22 -16.04 0.67
N ARG A 80 0.42 -15.81 -0.64
CA ARG A 80 -0.62 -15.31 -1.54
C ARG A 80 -1.79 -16.29 -1.67
N ALA A 81 -1.52 -17.59 -1.74
CA ALA A 81 -2.57 -18.60 -1.77
C ALA A 81 -3.41 -18.59 -0.49
N ALA A 82 -2.77 -18.49 0.67
CA ALA A 82 -3.47 -18.39 1.95
C ALA A 82 -4.27 -17.09 2.09
N LEU A 83 -3.75 -15.95 1.63
CA LEU A 83 -4.48 -14.68 1.60
C LEU A 83 -5.71 -14.76 0.70
N ALA A 84 -5.59 -15.39 -0.47
CA ALA A 84 -6.71 -15.62 -1.37
C ALA A 84 -7.79 -16.52 -0.75
N LEU A 85 -7.38 -17.58 -0.07
CA LEU A 85 -8.30 -18.50 0.60
C LEU A 85 -8.99 -17.86 1.81
N SER A 86 -8.30 -17.04 2.57
CA SER A 86 -8.86 -16.34 3.73
C SER A 86 -9.86 -15.24 3.33
N GLY A 87 -9.82 -14.77 2.09
CA GLY A 87 -10.59 -13.62 1.63
C GLY A 87 -10.22 -12.30 2.32
N ALA A 88 -9.12 -12.27 3.11
CA ALA A 88 -8.68 -11.09 3.81
C ALA A 88 -8.12 -10.05 2.82
N PRO A 89 -8.56 -8.80 2.88
CA PRO A 89 -7.97 -7.75 2.05
C PRO A 89 -6.51 -7.51 2.46
N TYR A 90 -5.63 -7.40 1.48
CA TYR A 90 -4.23 -7.08 1.72
C TYR A 90 -3.69 -6.09 0.70
N ARG A 91 -2.58 -5.43 1.03
CA ARG A 91 -1.85 -4.53 0.14
C ARG A 91 -0.43 -5.03 -0.05
N VAL A 92 0.03 -5.01 -1.28
CA VAL A 92 1.44 -5.33 -1.58
C VAL A 92 2.23 -4.04 -1.58
N ILE A 93 3.34 -4.04 -0.85
CA ILE A 93 4.27 -2.90 -0.77
C ILE A 93 5.57 -3.24 -1.47
N TYR A 94 6.05 -2.29 -2.26
CA TYR A 94 7.23 -2.40 -3.10
C TYR A 94 8.22 -1.26 -2.79
N GLY A 95 9.37 -1.29 -3.40
CA GLY A 95 10.40 -0.27 -3.28
C GLY A 95 11.43 -0.55 -2.21
N GLN A 96 12.26 0.43 -1.95
CA GLN A 96 13.27 0.37 -0.91
C GLN A 96 12.68 0.76 0.46
N GLN A 97 13.48 0.60 1.48
CA GLN A 97 13.06 0.71 2.88
C GLN A 97 12.23 1.97 3.20
N GLN A 98 12.64 3.13 2.70
CA GLN A 98 11.93 4.40 2.92
C GLN A 98 10.59 4.42 2.17
N GLU A 99 10.56 3.99 0.92
CA GLU A 99 9.36 3.95 0.10
C GLU A 99 8.32 2.97 0.66
N ARG A 100 8.79 1.82 1.15
CA ARG A 100 7.95 0.82 1.82
C ARG A 100 7.31 1.38 3.10
N LEU A 101 8.07 2.11 3.89
CA LEU A 101 7.56 2.77 5.09
C LEU A 101 6.48 3.80 4.74
N GLU A 102 6.72 4.63 3.74
CA GLU A 102 5.75 5.63 3.28
C GLU A 102 4.46 4.99 2.73
N GLN A 103 4.60 3.88 1.99
CA GLN A 103 3.44 3.13 1.52
C GLN A 103 2.66 2.51 2.69
N ALA A 104 3.34 1.90 3.64
CA ALA A 104 2.72 1.31 4.83
C ALA A 104 1.97 2.35 5.67
N LEU A 105 2.56 3.53 5.87
CA LEU A 105 1.92 4.63 6.59
C LEU A 105 0.69 5.17 5.84
N ARG A 106 0.76 5.32 4.51
CA ARG A 106 -0.40 5.72 3.71
C ARG A 106 -1.55 4.71 3.78
N GLU A 107 -1.25 3.41 3.75
CA GLU A 107 -2.29 2.39 3.90
C GLU A 107 -2.88 2.39 5.32
N PHE A 108 -2.06 2.64 6.35
CA PHE A 108 -2.53 2.82 7.72
C PHE A 108 -3.44 4.04 7.84
N GLU A 109 -3.05 5.19 7.30
CA GLU A 109 -3.86 6.41 7.33
C GLU A 109 -5.24 6.23 6.70
N ARG A 110 -5.36 5.38 5.68
CA ARG A 110 -6.65 5.06 5.04
C ARG A 110 -7.61 4.30 5.95
N LEU A 111 -7.10 3.63 6.98
CA LEU A 111 -7.95 2.96 7.98
C LEU A 111 -8.56 3.94 8.98
N LEU A 112 -7.96 5.12 9.13
CA LEU A 112 -8.39 6.09 10.10
C LEU A 112 -9.69 6.77 9.64
N PRO A 113 -10.59 7.13 10.58
CA PRO A 113 -11.77 7.94 10.27
C PRO A 113 -11.38 9.26 9.60
N ALA A 114 -12.19 9.73 8.66
CA ALA A 114 -11.91 10.96 7.90
C ALA A 114 -11.66 12.19 8.79
N ALA A 115 -12.22 12.22 10.00
CA ALA A 115 -12.00 13.28 10.99
C ALA A 115 -10.55 13.32 11.50
N GLU A 116 -9.86 12.18 11.56
CA GLU A 116 -8.49 12.07 12.05
C GLU A 116 -7.46 12.21 10.91
N GLN A 117 -7.86 11.89 9.67
CA GLN A 117 -7.04 12.09 8.48
C GLN A 117 -6.77 13.58 8.19
N GLY A 118 -7.73 14.46 8.49
CA GLY A 118 -7.62 15.91 8.24
C GLY A 118 -6.72 16.67 9.23
N ALA A 119 -6.50 16.13 10.42
CA ALA A 119 -5.74 16.84 11.46
C ALA A 119 -4.22 16.91 11.19
N ARG A 120 -3.69 16.05 10.32
CA ARG A 120 -2.23 15.97 10.02
C ARG A 120 -1.82 16.64 8.72
N GLN A 121 -2.75 16.95 7.83
CA GLN A 121 -2.45 17.65 6.57
C GLN A 121 -2.17 19.15 6.78
N ASN A 122 -2.34 19.68 7.98
CA ASN A 122 -2.17 21.09 8.31
C ASN A 122 -0.78 21.50 8.83
N THR A 123 0.21 20.61 8.82
CA THR A 123 1.56 20.94 9.31
C THR A 123 2.54 21.36 8.22
N ASP A 124 2.14 21.39 6.96
CA ASP A 124 2.94 21.96 5.88
C ASP A 124 2.20 23.11 5.20
N PRO A 125 2.51 24.38 5.55
CA PRO A 125 1.83 25.55 4.99
C PRO A 125 2.11 25.78 3.50
N GLY A 126 2.90 24.92 2.85
CA GLY A 126 3.26 25.00 1.44
C GLY A 126 2.61 23.96 0.53
N SER A 127 2.04 22.90 1.06
CA SER A 127 1.42 21.84 0.26
C SER A 127 -0.09 22.04 0.23
N LYS A 128 -0.57 22.81 -0.73
CA LYS A 128 -1.97 22.73 -1.17
C LYS A 128 -2.17 21.30 -1.68
N ALA A 129 -2.81 20.45 -0.88
CA ALA A 129 -3.27 19.13 -1.30
C ALA A 129 -4.18 19.33 -2.52
N LYS A 130 -3.61 19.23 -3.70
CA LYS A 130 -4.39 19.09 -4.93
C LYS A 130 -5.06 17.73 -4.83
N ALA A 131 -6.37 17.73 -4.60
CA ALA A 131 -7.18 16.58 -4.95
C ALA A 131 -6.70 16.13 -6.34
N TRP A 132 -6.40 14.84 -6.51
CA TRP A 132 -6.07 14.27 -7.80
C TRP A 132 -7.32 14.39 -8.69
N VAL A 133 -7.43 15.53 -9.33
CA VAL A 133 -8.29 15.70 -10.49
C VAL A 133 -7.39 15.29 -11.66
N TRP A 134 -7.84 14.39 -12.49
CA TRP A 134 -7.21 14.14 -13.79
C TRP A 134 -7.23 15.44 -14.57
N VAL A 135 -6.13 16.14 -14.49
CA VAL A 135 -5.96 17.43 -15.12
C VAL A 135 -5.04 17.19 -16.29
N CYS A 136 -5.49 17.52 -17.47
CA CYS A 136 -4.64 17.52 -18.66
C CYS A 136 -3.39 18.36 -18.39
N ASP A 137 -2.20 17.81 -18.53
CA ASP A 137 -0.91 18.46 -18.26
C ASP A 137 -0.71 19.77 -19.04
N LYS A 138 -1.52 20.02 -20.09
CA LYS A 138 -1.45 21.21 -20.93
C LYS A 138 -2.43 22.32 -20.57
N CYS A 139 -3.61 22.00 -20.06
CA CYS A 139 -4.66 23.01 -19.91
C CYS A 139 -5.33 23.08 -18.54
N SER A 140 -5.03 22.14 -17.64
CA SER A 140 -5.61 22.08 -16.29
C SER A 140 -7.16 22.11 -16.23
N ASP A 141 -7.84 21.81 -17.34
CA ASP A 141 -9.29 21.89 -17.48
C ASP A 141 -9.89 20.48 -17.54
N PRO A 142 -10.75 20.09 -16.58
CA PRO A 142 -11.41 18.78 -16.58
C PRO A 142 -12.39 18.59 -17.74
N GLN A 143 -12.78 19.65 -18.45
CA GLN A 143 -13.65 19.56 -19.64
C GLN A 143 -12.84 19.35 -20.93
N CYS A 144 -11.52 19.43 -20.87
CA CYS A 144 -10.67 19.29 -22.04
C CYS A 144 -10.75 17.92 -22.70
N GLU A 145 -10.81 16.85 -21.90
CA GLU A 145 -11.00 15.47 -22.41
C GLU A 145 -12.35 15.30 -23.10
N HIS A 146 -13.40 15.89 -22.54
CA HIS A 146 -14.74 15.81 -23.11
C HIS A 146 -14.81 16.53 -24.47
N ARG A 147 -14.11 17.65 -24.63
CA ARG A 147 -14.00 18.38 -25.90
C ARG A 147 -13.19 17.62 -26.94
N LEU A 148 -12.04 17.05 -26.54
CA LEU A 148 -11.21 16.21 -27.44
C LEU A 148 -11.97 15.01 -27.98
N LEU A 149 -12.72 14.33 -27.14
CA LEU A 149 -13.54 13.19 -27.55
C LEU A 149 -14.68 13.61 -28.48
N SER A 150 -15.33 14.73 -28.18
CA SER A 150 -16.42 15.30 -28.99
C SER A 150 -15.93 15.75 -30.37
N ASP A 151 -14.75 16.36 -30.43
CA ASP A 151 -14.13 16.81 -31.67
C ASP A 151 -13.65 15.64 -32.54
N LEU A 152 -13.12 14.57 -31.95
CA LEU A 152 -12.74 13.34 -32.64
C LEU A 152 -13.96 12.61 -33.21
N LEU A 153 -15.06 12.56 -32.49
CA LEU A 153 -16.31 11.98 -32.98
C LEU A 153 -16.91 12.80 -34.14
N ALA A 154 -16.88 14.14 -34.02
CA ALA A 154 -17.36 15.03 -35.07
C ALA A 154 -16.49 15.00 -36.35
N GLN A 155 -15.18 14.73 -36.22
CA GLN A 155 -14.30 14.52 -37.39
C GLN A 155 -14.59 13.18 -38.09
N ARG A 156 -14.94 12.14 -37.35
CA ARG A 156 -15.28 10.82 -37.91
C ARG A 156 -16.56 10.89 -38.77
N ASP A 157 -17.54 11.68 -38.35
CA ASP A 157 -18.80 11.83 -39.07
C ASP A 157 -18.69 12.70 -40.34
N ARG A 158 -17.55 13.41 -40.49
CA ARG A 158 -17.26 14.23 -41.71
C ARG A 158 -16.50 13.48 -42.79
N THR A 159 -16.02 12.27 -42.50
CA THR A 159 -15.20 11.46 -43.42
C THR A 159 -15.96 10.26 -44.01
N VAL A 160 -17.28 10.23 -43.92
CA VAL A 160 -18.16 9.25 -44.59
C VAL A 160 -18.92 9.91 -45.74
#